data_8608fc414ee80866db532f917df9239b
#
_entry.id   8608fc414ee80866db532f917df9239b
#
_cell.length_a   1.000
_cell.length_b   1.000
_cell.length_c   1.000
_cell.angle_alpha   90.00
_cell.angle_beta   90.00
_cell.angle_gamma   90.00
#
_symmetry.space_group_name_H-M   'P 1'
#
loop_
_entity.id
_entity.type
_entity.pdbx_description
1 polymer ?
#
loop_
_entity_poly.entity_id
_entity_poly.type
_entity_poly.pdbx_seq_one_letter_code
_entity_poly.pdbx_strand_id
1 'polypeptide(L)'
;MSVFVFIGSTLTHAEAKKHLDATYLPPVQQGDVLRVLAEKPRVIGIVDGMFRTVPSVWHKEILVALEQGVHVFGAASMGALRAAELSRFGMRGVGRIYERFADGTFEDDDEVAVAHASAEFGFRELSVAMVNIRDAVEQAVARGVIDVARAEQILAEAKSAHYTRRRLDPALAPSGPSLKQRDAIEMLEAIATFLKEDPPPFTNAAPVEQTPFLQALHIDAEDRRAPRRVLRDGAAGVPLWALRKEALTQILARNAAAQLGIGVSDEELAGARQQFREGAKVASAEEESAWLAREGMTEKTLEARLRDIVRLQKLEEHFRRRVDLELPDLAAVLSTFIVR
;
A
#
# COMPACT_ATOMS: atom_id res chain seq x y z
N MET A 1 0.19 -12.21 -18.24
CA MET A 1 0.02 -10.76 -17.93
C MET A 1 -0.35 -10.66 -16.46
N SER A 2 0.32 -9.83 -15.66
CA SER A 2 0.08 -9.80 -14.21
C SER A 2 -1.07 -8.84 -13.87
N VAL A 3 -2.14 -9.40 -13.32
CA VAL A 3 -3.31 -8.68 -12.81
C VAL A 3 -3.42 -8.94 -11.31
N PHE A 4 -3.57 -7.88 -10.53
CA PHE A 4 -3.75 -7.98 -9.08
C PHE A 4 -5.06 -7.33 -8.68
N VAL A 5 -5.83 -7.99 -7.81
CA VAL A 5 -7.11 -7.47 -7.33
C VAL A 5 -7.18 -7.52 -5.82
N PHE A 6 -7.40 -6.37 -5.19
CA PHE A 6 -7.62 -6.25 -3.74
C PHE A 6 -9.10 -6.45 -3.42
N ILE A 7 -9.41 -7.57 -2.74
CA ILE A 7 -10.78 -7.97 -2.44
C ILE A 7 -10.82 -8.85 -1.18
N GLY A 8 -11.90 -8.81 -0.44
CA GLY A 8 -12.04 -9.63 0.77
C GLY A 8 -13.47 -9.73 1.25
N SER A 9 -14.04 -8.65 1.82
CA SER A 9 -15.39 -8.71 2.41
C SER A 9 -16.50 -8.77 1.37
N THR A 10 -16.31 -8.22 0.18
CA THR A 10 -17.34 -8.13 -0.87
C THR A 10 -17.56 -9.45 -1.59
N LEU A 11 -16.47 -10.12 -2.02
CA LEU A 11 -16.49 -11.45 -2.64
C LEU A 11 -15.34 -12.30 -2.10
N THR A 12 -15.55 -13.60 -2.04
CA THR A 12 -14.45 -14.54 -1.79
C THR A 12 -13.53 -14.62 -3.01
N HIS A 13 -12.25 -14.93 -2.79
CA HIS A 13 -11.30 -15.15 -3.88
C HIS A 13 -11.75 -16.25 -4.84
N ALA A 14 -12.46 -17.28 -4.32
CA ALA A 14 -12.97 -18.39 -5.13
C ALA A 14 -14.10 -17.94 -6.07
N GLU A 15 -14.97 -17.04 -5.63
CA GLU A 15 -16.01 -16.44 -6.47
C GLU A 15 -15.43 -15.49 -7.49
N ALA A 16 -14.52 -14.61 -7.09
CA ALA A 16 -13.88 -13.65 -7.97
C ALA A 16 -13.12 -14.33 -9.13
N LYS A 17 -12.45 -15.46 -8.87
CA LYS A 17 -11.75 -16.26 -9.90
C LYS A 17 -12.64 -16.79 -11.01
N LYS A 18 -13.96 -16.87 -10.81
CA LYS A 18 -14.89 -17.30 -11.87
C LYS A 18 -15.05 -16.24 -12.96
N HIS A 19 -14.76 -14.97 -12.65
CA HIS A 19 -14.95 -13.82 -13.54
C HIS A 19 -13.63 -13.30 -14.14
N LEU A 20 -12.51 -13.46 -13.41
CA LEU A 20 -11.21 -12.99 -13.86
C LEU A 20 -10.09 -13.87 -13.33
N ASP A 21 -9.17 -14.29 -14.20
CA ASP A 21 -7.91 -14.91 -13.76
C ASP A 21 -6.92 -13.82 -13.32
N ALA A 22 -6.71 -13.72 -12.01
CA ALA A 22 -5.90 -12.69 -11.39
C ALA A 22 -5.26 -13.18 -10.08
N THR A 23 -4.26 -12.49 -9.60
CA THR A 23 -3.75 -12.64 -8.24
C THR A 23 -4.63 -11.82 -7.29
N TYR A 24 -5.37 -12.51 -6.44
CA TYR A 24 -6.25 -11.89 -5.45
C TYR A 24 -5.53 -11.66 -4.14
N LEU A 25 -5.64 -10.44 -3.63
CA LEU A 25 -4.99 -9.95 -2.42
C LEU A 25 -6.06 -9.53 -1.39
N PRO A 26 -5.71 -9.50 -0.09
CA PRO A 26 -6.57 -8.97 0.96
C PRO A 26 -7.04 -7.53 0.67
N PRO A 27 -8.06 -7.01 1.41
CA PRO A 27 -8.46 -5.61 1.33
C PRO A 27 -7.26 -4.67 1.40
N VAL A 28 -7.19 -3.71 0.46
CA VAL A 28 -6.05 -2.81 0.31
C VAL A 28 -5.86 -1.92 1.52
N GLN A 29 -4.63 -1.73 1.93
CA GLN A 29 -4.21 -0.76 2.95
C GLN A 29 -3.05 0.09 2.43
N GLN A 30 -2.66 1.11 3.18
CA GLN A 30 -1.55 1.97 2.82
C GLN A 30 -0.25 1.19 2.55
N GLY A 31 0.42 1.50 1.45
CA GLY A 31 1.65 0.86 0.99
C GLY A 31 1.44 -0.39 0.13
N ASP A 32 0.22 -0.94 0.05
CA ASP A 32 -0.03 -2.17 -0.68
C ASP A 32 0.09 -2.01 -2.19
N VAL A 33 -0.39 -0.89 -2.73
CA VAL A 33 -0.27 -0.58 -4.16
C VAL A 33 1.21 -0.49 -4.53
N LEU A 34 2.03 0.24 -3.75
CA LEU A 34 3.48 0.35 -3.99
C LEU A 34 4.18 -1.01 -3.94
N ARG A 35 3.76 -1.91 -3.03
CA ARG A 35 4.31 -3.27 -2.96
C ARG A 35 4.03 -4.07 -4.22
N VAL A 36 2.82 -3.97 -4.76
CA VAL A 36 2.42 -4.69 -5.97
C VAL A 36 3.11 -4.14 -7.22
N LEU A 37 3.43 -2.84 -7.27
CA LEU A 37 4.12 -2.23 -8.41
C LEU A 37 5.46 -2.87 -8.76
N ALA A 38 6.16 -3.42 -7.77
CA ALA A 38 7.42 -4.12 -8.05
C ALA A 38 7.24 -5.45 -8.80
N GLU A 39 6.04 -6.03 -8.83
CA GLU A 39 5.68 -7.17 -9.69
C GLU A 39 5.37 -6.74 -11.14
N LYS A 40 5.47 -5.43 -11.42
CA LYS A 40 5.18 -4.82 -12.73
C LYS A 40 3.79 -5.23 -13.25
N PRO A 41 2.73 -4.96 -12.47
CA PRO A 41 1.38 -5.31 -12.88
C PRO A 41 0.99 -4.52 -14.13
N ARG A 42 0.16 -5.12 -14.98
CA ARG A 42 -0.50 -4.42 -16.07
C ARG A 42 -1.79 -3.74 -15.60
N VAL A 43 -2.50 -4.41 -14.71
CA VAL A 43 -3.75 -3.93 -14.13
C VAL A 43 -3.77 -4.15 -12.62
N ILE A 44 -4.26 -3.18 -11.90
CA ILE A 44 -4.63 -3.28 -10.49
C ILE A 44 -6.13 -3.00 -10.35
N GLY A 45 -6.88 -3.94 -9.78
CA GLY A 45 -8.27 -3.78 -9.36
C GLY A 45 -8.37 -3.53 -7.87
N ILE A 46 -9.16 -2.55 -7.45
CA ILE A 46 -9.43 -2.26 -6.04
C ILE A 46 -10.95 -2.41 -5.82
N VAL A 47 -11.33 -3.35 -4.97
CA VAL A 47 -12.70 -3.54 -4.49
C VAL A 47 -12.78 -3.13 -3.03
N ASP A 48 -12.15 -3.90 -2.14
CA ASP A 48 -12.19 -3.67 -0.70
C ASP A 48 -10.90 -3.03 -0.18
N GLY A 49 -11.04 -2.20 0.85
CA GLY A 49 -9.92 -1.60 1.55
C GLY A 49 -10.12 -1.62 3.06
N MET A 50 -9.00 -1.64 3.77
CA MET A 50 -9.00 -1.50 5.22
C MET A 50 -9.33 -0.06 5.60
N PHE A 51 -10.15 0.07 6.65
CA PHE A 51 -10.66 1.35 7.11
C PHE A 51 -10.62 1.40 8.64
N ARG A 52 -10.18 2.49 9.24
CA ARG A 52 -10.08 2.74 10.69
C ARG A 52 -9.00 1.98 11.47
N THR A 53 -8.81 0.70 11.26
CA THR A 53 -7.86 -0.12 12.05
C THR A 53 -6.41 0.07 11.62
N VAL A 54 -6.22 0.41 10.36
CA VAL A 54 -4.93 0.75 9.73
C VAL A 54 -5.14 1.91 8.78
N PRO A 55 -4.08 2.65 8.39
CA PRO A 55 -4.20 3.68 7.37
C PRO A 55 -4.73 3.10 6.05
N SER A 56 -5.74 3.75 5.47
CA SER A 56 -6.30 3.37 4.18
C SER A 56 -5.32 3.63 3.03
N VAL A 57 -5.53 2.95 1.90
CA VAL A 57 -4.76 3.21 0.67
C VAL A 57 -4.78 4.69 0.32
N TRP A 58 -3.60 5.23 0.08
CA TRP A 58 -3.44 6.65 -0.18
C TRP A 58 -3.57 6.96 -1.67
N HIS A 59 -4.15 8.10 -2.01
CA HIS A 59 -4.32 8.56 -3.39
C HIS A 59 -3.02 8.57 -4.18
N LYS A 60 -1.92 9.04 -3.57
CA LYS A 60 -0.62 9.12 -4.22
C LYS A 60 -0.05 7.75 -4.63
N GLU A 61 -0.37 6.69 -3.91
CA GLU A 61 0.04 5.32 -4.32
C GLU A 61 -0.62 4.93 -5.66
N ILE A 62 -1.91 5.24 -5.81
CA ILE A 62 -2.66 4.98 -7.03
C ILE A 62 -2.14 5.85 -8.18
N LEU A 63 -1.84 7.13 -7.90
CA LEU A 63 -1.26 8.03 -8.89
C LEU A 63 0.12 7.56 -9.36
N VAL A 64 0.96 7.03 -8.45
CA VAL A 64 2.25 6.40 -8.81
C VAL A 64 2.04 5.17 -9.70
N ALA A 65 1.01 4.36 -9.44
CA ALA A 65 0.69 3.23 -10.31
C ALA A 65 0.33 3.70 -11.73
N LEU A 66 -0.51 4.72 -11.86
CA LEU A 66 -0.87 5.33 -13.14
C LEU A 66 0.36 5.93 -13.85
N GLU A 67 1.23 6.66 -13.13
CA GLU A 67 2.47 7.22 -13.67
C GLU A 67 3.41 6.14 -14.22
N GLN A 68 3.45 4.97 -13.60
CA GLN A 68 4.22 3.81 -14.07
C GLN A 68 3.55 3.03 -15.22
N GLY A 69 2.45 3.53 -15.76
CA GLY A 69 1.76 2.92 -16.89
C GLY A 69 0.77 1.81 -16.53
N VAL A 70 0.46 1.64 -15.25
CA VAL A 70 -0.49 0.63 -14.75
C VAL A 70 -1.92 1.14 -14.90
N HIS A 71 -2.82 0.33 -15.42
CA HIS A 71 -4.26 0.64 -15.40
C HIS A 71 -4.85 0.29 -14.04
N VAL A 72 -5.55 1.25 -13.42
CA VAL A 72 -6.17 1.03 -12.12
C VAL A 72 -7.68 1.12 -12.24
N PHE A 73 -8.38 0.08 -11.78
CA PHE A 73 -9.84 -0.02 -11.72
C PHE A 73 -10.32 0.01 -10.27
N GLY A 74 -11.50 0.59 -10.04
CA GLY A 74 -12.10 0.62 -8.71
C GLY A 74 -13.62 0.43 -8.76
N ALA A 75 -14.16 -0.33 -7.81
CA ALA A 75 -15.59 -0.61 -7.70
C ALA A 75 -16.04 -0.90 -6.27
N ALA A 76 -17.31 -0.97 -6.06
CA ALA A 76 -18.01 -1.54 -4.92
C ALA A 76 -17.80 -0.87 -3.56
N SER A 77 -16.56 -0.81 -3.05
CA SER A 77 -16.26 -0.34 -1.69
C SER A 77 -15.21 0.77 -1.73
N MET A 78 -14.07 0.60 -1.03
CA MET A 78 -12.93 1.54 -1.09
C MET A 78 -12.53 1.86 -2.55
N GLY A 79 -12.63 0.89 -3.44
CA GLY A 79 -12.33 1.06 -4.85
C GLY A 79 -13.23 2.07 -5.55
N ALA A 80 -14.53 2.06 -5.24
CA ALA A 80 -15.50 3.02 -5.79
C ALA A 80 -15.21 4.46 -5.33
N LEU A 81 -14.90 4.63 -4.03
CA LEU A 81 -14.49 5.91 -3.45
C LEU A 81 -13.23 6.45 -4.14
N ARG A 82 -12.17 5.66 -4.19
CA ARG A 82 -10.90 6.07 -4.82
C ARG A 82 -11.06 6.36 -6.31
N ALA A 83 -11.92 5.61 -7.00
CA ALA A 83 -12.20 5.87 -8.40
C ALA A 83 -12.95 7.19 -8.59
N ALA A 84 -13.94 7.53 -7.76
CA ALA A 84 -14.64 8.81 -7.82
C ALA A 84 -13.69 10.01 -7.61
N GLU A 85 -12.75 9.89 -6.66
CA GLU A 85 -11.75 10.91 -6.36
C GLU A 85 -10.67 11.03 -7.45
N LEU A 86 -10.32 9.93 -8.13
CA LEU A 86 -9.17 9.85 -9.05
C LEU A 86 -9.52 9.60 -10.52
N SER A 87 -10.80 9.56 -10.90
CA SER A 87 -11.22 9.35 -12.29
C SER A 87 -10.63 10.38 -13.25
N ARG A 88 -10.57 11.63 -12.84
CA ARG A 88 -9.94 12.73 -13.61
C ARG A 88 -8.43 12.53 -13.86
N PHE A 89 -7.78 11.66 -13.09
CA PHE A 89 -6.36 11.31 -13.23
C PHE A 89 -6.14 9.98 -13.95
N GLY A 90 -7.21 9.30 -14.36
CA GLY A 90 -7.15 8.07 -15.15
C GLY A 90 -7.51 6.78 -14.42
N MET A 91 -7.85 6.81 -13.12
CA MET A 91 -8.44 5.66 -12.45
C MET A 91 -9.83 5.39 -13.03
N ARG A 92 -10.13 4.13 -13.35
CA ARG A 92 -11.39 3.72 -13.97
C ARG A 92 -12.36 3.22 -12.91
N GLY A 93 -13.46 3.94 -12.74
CA GLY A 93 -14.54 3.50 -11.88
C GLY A 93 -15.52 2.61 -12.62
N VAL A 94 -16.06 1.60 -11.94
CA VAL A 94 -17.05 0.67 -12.48
C VAL A 94 -18.15 0.45 -11.48
N GLY A 95 -19.39 0.37 -11.98
CA GLY A 95 -20.59 0.02 -11.22
C GLY A 95 -21.31 1.21 -10.62
N ARG A 96 -22.52 0.91 -10.15
CA ARG A 96 -23.49 1.91 -9.69
C ARG A 96 -23.05 2.67 -8.43
N ILE A 97 -22.26 2.04 -7.57
CA ILE A 97 -21.74 2.70 -6.37
C ILE A 97 -20.74 3.78 -6.76
N TYR A 98 -19.82 3.47 -7.70
CA TYR A 98 -18.90 4.46 -8.25
C TYR A 98 -19.66 5.63 -8.89
N GLU A 99 -20.66 5.36 -9.74
CA GLU A 99 -21.45 6.40 -10.42
C GLU A 99 -22.07 7.36 -9.42
N ARG A 100 -22.67 6.84 -8.33
CA ARG A 100 -23.29 7.66 -7.29
C ARG A 100 -22.31 8.47 -6.44
N PHE A 101 -21.08 8.04 -6.28
CA PHE A 101 -20.02 8.89 -5.71
C PHE A 101 -19.52 9.94 -6.71
N ALA A 102 -19.40 9.57 -7.98
CA ALA A 102 -18.90 10.46 -9.03
C ALA A 102 -19.88 11.60 -9.34
N ASP A 103 -21.18 11.38 -9.24
CA ASP A 103 -22.23 12.39 -9.46
C ASP A 103 -22.62 13.17 -8.19
N GLY A 104 -22.02 12.85 -7.03
CA GLY A 104 -22.28 13.50 -5.74
C GLY A 104 -23.54 13.04 -5.04
N THR A 105 -24.25 12.00 -5.52
CA THR A 105 -25.40 11.40 -4.82
C THR A 105 -24.99 10.78 -3.48
N PHE A 106 -23.79 10.20 -3.43
CA PHE A 106 -23.16 9.74 -2.19
C PHE A 106 -22.00 10.65 -1.86
N GLU A 107 -21.98 11.19 -0.64
CA GLU A 107 -20.90 12.06 -0.13
C GLU A 107 -20.10 11.38 0.99
N ASP A 108 -20.76 10.57 1.83
CA ASP A 108 -20.17 9.97 3.02
C ASP A 108 -19.47 8.64 2.69
N ASP A 109 -18.26 8.45 3.17
CA ASP A 109 -17.52 7.19 3.05
C ASP A 109 -18.17 6.02 3.84
N ASP A 110 -19.04 6.33 4.81
CA ASP A 110 -19.79 5.36 5.59
C ASP A 110 -20.88 4.62 4.77
N GLU A 111 -21.18 5.09 3.56
CA GLU A 111 -22.09 4.41 2.63
C GLU A 111 -21.60 3.00 2.28
N VAL A 112 -20.28 2.82 2.13
CA VAL A 112 -19.65 1.54 1.77
C VAL A 112 -19.01 0.81 2.95
N ALA A 113 -18.93 1.45 4.12
CA ALA A 113 -18.26 0.92 5.29
C ALA A 113 -19.00 -0.27 5.91
N VAL A 114 -18.25 -1.30 6.28
CA VAL A 114 -18.72 -2.48 7.01
C VAL A 114 -17.76 -2.84 8.15
N ALA A 115 -18.30 -3.47 9.20
CA ALA A 115 -17.50 -4.28 10.10
C ALA A 115 -17.29 -5.65 9.44
N HIS A 116 -16.08 -6.17 9.45
CA HIS A 116 -15.76 -7.50 8.94
C HIS A 116 -14.91 -8.29 9.93
N ALA A 117 -14.92 -9.59 9.81
CA ALA A 117 -14.06 -10.50 10.56
C ALA A 117 -12.59 -10.37 10.11
N SER A 118 -11.67 -10.95 10.88
CA SER A 118 -10.24 -11.00 10.52
C SER A 118 -9.98 -11.86 9.27
N ALA A 119 -8.76 -11.78 8.75
CA ALA A 119 -8.31 -12.56 7.61
C ALA A 119 -8.50 -14.08 7.80
N GLU A 120 -8.31 -14.59 9.02
CA GLU A 120 -8.50 -16.00 9.39
C GLU A 120 -9.93 -16.48 9.11
N PHE A 121 -10.90 -15.56 9.17
CA PHE A 121 -12.32 -15.83 8.87
C PHE A 121 -12.75 -15.28 7.51
N GLY A 122 -11.78 -15.05 6.59
CA GLY A 122 -12.05 -14.65 5.20
C GLY A 122 -12.67 -13.27 5.05
N PHE A 123 -12.44 -12.34 5.98
CA PHE A 123 -12.99 -10.98 5.97
C PHE A 123 -14.52 -10.89 5.90
N ARG A 124 -15.25 -11.94 6.30
CA ARG A 124 -16.71 -11.98 6.23
C ARG A 124 -17.33 -10.75 6.87
N GLU A 125 -18.29 -10.12 6.17
CA GLU A 125 -19.05 -8.98 6.68
C GLU A 125 -19.83 -9.33 7.97
N LEU A 126 -19.70 -8.47 8.98
CA LEU A 126 -20.38 -8.56 10.27
C LEU A 126 -21.48 -7.49 10.41
N SER A 127 -21.53 -6.52 9.51
CA SER A 127 -22.58 -5.51 9.38
C SER A 127 -22.92 -5.32 7.91
N VAL A 128 -23.97 -4.57 7.60
CA VAL A 128 -24.44 -4.34 6.22
C VAL A 128 -24.06 -2.92 5.81
N ALA A 129 -23.45 -2.75 4.63
CA ALA A 129 -23.14 -1.44 4.06
C ALA A 129 -24.43 -0.68 3.73
N MET A 130 -24.41 0.66 3.90
CA MET A 130 -25.58 1.49 3.62
C MET A 130 -26.03 1.37 2.15
N VAL A 131 -25.09 1.29 1.21
CA VAL A 131 -25.39 1.08 -0.23
C VAL A 131 -26.19 -0.20 -0.49
N ASN A 132 -25.88 -1.27 0.24
CA ASN A 132 -26.62 -2.53 0.13
C ASN A 132 -28.04 -2.42 0.74
N ILE A 133 -28.18 -1.64 1.82
CA ILE A 133 -29.51 -1.38 2.42
C ILE A 133 -30.35 -0.55 1.48
N ARG A 134 -29.78 0.52 0.87
CA ARG A 134 -30.49 1.36 -0.11
C ARG A 134 -30.99 0.54 -1.29
N ASP A 135 -30.14 -0.29 -1.86
CA ASP A 135 -30.48 -1.16 -2.98
C ASP A 135 -31.56 -2.18 -2.62
N ALA A 136 -31.47 -2.81 -1.44
CA ALA A 136 -32.48 -3.76 -0.96
C ALA A 136 -33.82 -3.10 -0.74
N VAL A 137 -33.86 -1.92 -0.15
CA VAL A 137 -35.09 -1.14 0.08
C VAL A 137 -35.69 -0.69 -1.25
N GLU A 138 -34.91 -0.17 -2.20
CA GLU A 138 -35.36 0.20 -3.54
C GLU A 138 -36.02 -1.00 -4.26
N GLN A 139 -35.37 -2.17 -4.21
CA GLN A 139 -35.93 -3.40 -4.78
C GLN A 139 -37.21 -3.88 -4.04
N ALA A 140 -37.30 -3.71 -2.71
CA ALA A 140 -38.44 -4.07 -1.93
C ALA A 140 -39.67 -3.19 -2.27
N VAL A 141 -39.45 -1.89 -2.48
CA VAL A 141 -40.50 -0.98 -2.99
C VAL A 141 -40.93 -1.39 -4.39
N ALA A 142 -40.00 -1.66 -5.30
CA ALA A 142 -40.32 -2.08 -6.66
C ALA A 142 -41.12 -3.41 -6.72
N ARG A 143 -40.88 -4.31 -5.77
CA ARG A 143 -41.66 -5.57 -5.63
C ARG A 143 -43.00 -5.40 -4.87
N GLY A 144 -43.29 -4.20 -4.35
CA GLY A 144 -44.49 -3.96 -3.54
C GLY A 144 -44.44 -4.60 -2.15
N VAL A 145 -43.27 -4.95 -1.63
CA VAL A 145 -43.11 -5.54 -0.28
C VAL A 145 -43.27 -4.48 0.81
N ILE A 146 -42.83 -3.27 0.54
CA ILE A 146 -42.98 -2.08 1.38
C ILE A 146 -43.40 -0.88 0.52
N ASP A 147 -44.04 0.11 1.13
CA ASP A 147 -44.33 1.39 0.51
C ASP A 147 -43.16 2.39 0.66
N VAL A 148 -43.25 3.53 -0.02
CA VAL A 148 -42.24 4.59 -0.02
C VAL A 148 -42.03 5.17 1.38
N ALA A 149 -43.09 5.38 2.16
CA ALA A 149 -43.00 5.93 3.51
C ALA A 149 -42.21 5.00 4.45
N ARG A 150 -42.45 3.70 4.35
CA ARG A 150 -41.71 2.70 5.12
C ARG A 150 -40.24 2.63 4.66
N ALA A 151 -39.98 2.75 3.36
CA ALA A 151 -38.62 2.81 2.80
C ALA A 151 -37.84 3.97 3.39
N GLU A 152 -38.39 5.18 3.42
CA GLU A 152 -37.74 6.37 4.01
C GLU A 152 -37.40 6.19 5.49
N GLN A 153 -38.31 5.59 6.26
CA GLN A 153 -38.08 5.28 7.68
C GLN A 153 -36.89 4.32 7.86
N ILE A 154 -36.85 3.21 7.10
CA ILE A 154 -35.77 2.22 7.17
C ILE A 154 -34.42 2.86 6.81
N LEU A 155 -34.38 3.69 5.76
CA LEU A 155 -33.16 4.37 5.36
C LEU A 155 -32.68 5.37 6.40
N ALA A 156 -33.59 6.13 7.02
CA ALA A 156 -33.27 7.07 8.10
C ALA A 156 -32.74 6.34 9.35
N GLU A 157 -33.39 5.25 9.77
CA GLU A 157 -32.95 4.41 10.87
C GLU A 157 -31.55 3.82 10.60
N ALA A 158 -31.33 3.25 9.41
CA ALA A 158 -30.05 2.66 9.03
C ALA A 158 -28.94 3.72 8.97
N LYS A 159 -29.20 4.92 8.44
CA LYS A 159 -28.23 6.01 8.36
C LYS A 159 -27.88 6.58 9.73
N SER A 160 -28.83 6.65 10.65
CA SER A 160 -28.57 7.09 12.04
C SER A 160 -27.73 6.10 12.83
N ALA A 161 -27.76 4.83 12.45
CA ALA A 161 -26.98 3.78 13.11
C ALA A 161 -25.50 3.83 12.67
N HIS A 162 -24.58 3.70 13.65
CA HIS A 162 -23.17 3.52 13.34
C HIS A 162 -22.98 2.29 12.42
N TYR A 163 -22.13 2.38 11.39
CA TYR A 163 -21.98 1.36 10.33
C TYR A 163 -21.76 -0.06 10.88
N THR A 164 -21.09 -0.23 12.03
CA THR A 164 -20.87 -1.55 12.66
C THR A 164 -22.13 -2.21 13.18
N ARG A 165 -23.22 -1.44 13.37
CA ARG A 165 -24.50 -1.92 13.93
C ARG A 165 -25.57 -2.08 12.87
N ARG A 166 -25.32 -1.66 11.63
CA ARG A 166 -26.31 -1.76 10.54
C ARG A 166 -26.65 -3.20 10.25
N ARG A 167 -27.95 -3.46 10.12
CA ARG A 167 -28.52 -4.76 9.78
C ARG A 167 -29.58 -4.54 8.69
N LEU A 168 -29.81 -5.56 7.90
CA LEU A 168 -30.89 -5.61 6.93
C LEU A 168 -31.91 -6.68 7.40
N ASP A 169 -33.20 -6.32 7.42
CA ASP A 169 -34.22 -7.30 7.62
C ASP A 169 -34.16 -8.35 6.50
N PRO A 170 -34.08 -9.65 6.83
CA PRO A 170 -34.04 -10.71 5.83
C PRO A 170 -35.21 -10.68 4.84
N ALA A 171 -36.39 -10.17 5.26
CA ALA A 171 -37.56 -10.03 4.40
C ALA A 171 -37.35 -9.02 3.25
N LEU A 172 -36.45 -8.08 3.42
CA LEU A 172 -36.10 -7.08 2.41
C LEU A 172 -34.90 -7.51 1.53
N ALA A 173 -34.20 -8.56 1.91
CA ALA A 173 -33.03 -9.02 1.19
C ALA A 173 -33.34 -9.31 -0.29
N PRO A 174 -32.52 -8.88 -1.23
CA PRO A 174 -32.70 -9.19 -2.65
C PRO A 174 -32.49 -10.70 -2.89
N SER A 175 -33.16 -11.23 -3.93
CA SER A 175 -33.03 -12.65 -4.33
C SER A 175 -31.73 -12.95 -5.09
N GLY A 176 -30.62 -12.24 -4.80
CA GLY A 176 -29.35 -12.37 -5.53
C GLY A 176 -28.22 -11.64 -4.87
N PRO A 177 -27.11 -11.42 -5.60
CA PRO A 177 -25.97 -10.72 -5.09
C PRO A 177 -26.32 -9.30 -4.61
N SER A 178 -25.66 -8.83 -3.55
CA SER A 178 -25.77 -7.44 -3.07
C SER A 178 -25.24 -6.46 -4.12
N LEU A 179 -25.55 -5.16 -3.97
CA LEU A 179 -25.06 -4.14 -4.89
C LEU A 179 -23.52 -4.14 -4.95
N LYS A 180 -22.85 -4.21 -3.80
CA LYS A 180 -21.38 -4.32 -3.75
C LYS A 180 -20.86 -5.52 -4.55
N GLN A 181 -21.50 -6.68 -4.41
CA GLN A 181 -21.10 -7.88 -5.14
C GLN A 181 -21.30 -7.72 -6.64
N ARG A 182 -22.42 -7.16 -7.09
CA ARG A 182 -22.69 -6.91 -8.52
C ARG A 182 -21.64 -5.97 -9.12
N ASP A 183 -21.37 -4.85 -8.47
CA ASP A 183 -20.38 -3.87 -8.94
C ASP A 183 -18.96 -4.46 -8.97
N ALA A 184 -18.61 -5.31 -7.99
CA ALA A 184 -17.33 -6.01 -7.99
C ALA A 184 -17.21 -7.01 -9.15
N ILE A 185 -18.27 -7.78 -9.42
CA ILE A 185 -18.31 -8.72 -10.56
C ILE A 185 -18.19 -7.95 -11.87
N GLU A 186 -18.96 -6.88 -12.03
CA GLU A 186 -18.92 -6.01 -13.21
C GLU A 186 -17.50 -5.46 -13.47
N MET A 187 -16.80 -5.03 -12.42
CA MET A 187 -15.41 -4.59 -12.55
C MET A 187 -14.48 -5.72 -13.01
N LEU A 188 -14.62 -6.92 -12.46
CA LEU A 188 -13.80 -8.07 -12.85
C LEU A 188 -14.02 -8.43 -14.33
N GLU A 189 -15.27 -8.43 -14.80
CA GLU A 189 -15.62 -8.66 -16.19
C GLU A 189 -15.17 -7.53 -17.12
N ALA A 190 -15.24 -6.28 -16.66
CA ALA A 190 -14.70 -5.12 -17.38
C ALA A 190 -13.17 -5.24 -17.56
N ILE A 191 -12.45 -5.65 -16.52
CA ILE A 191 -11.00 -5.91 -16.61
C ILE A 191 -10.72 -7.07 -17.59
N ALA A 192 -11.49 -8.17 -17.51
CA ALA A 192 -11.32 -9.29 -18.42
C ALA A 192 -11.52 -8.88 -19.89
N THR A 193 -12.52 -8.04 -20.16
CA THR A 193 -12.79 -7.48 -21.49
C THR A 193 -11.68 -6.54 -21.95
N PHE A 194 -11.26 -5.63 -21.08
CA PHE A 194 -10.19 -4.69 -21.34
C PHE A 194 -8.86 -5.39 -21.71
N LEU A 195 -8.54 -6.48 -21.04
CA LEU A 195 -7.33 -7.24 -21.33
C LEU A 195 -7.35 -7.95 -22.68
N LYS A 196 -8.52 -8.32 -23.21
CA LYS A 196 -8.66 -8.92 -24.56
C LYS A 196 -8.30 -7.95 -25.67
N GLU A 197 -8.48 -6.65 -25.45
CA GLU A 197 -8.13 -5.59 -26.39
C GLU A 197 -6.63 -5.31 -26.45
N ASP A 198 -5.83 -5.94 -25.58
CA ASP A 198 -4.38 -5.74 -25.42
C ASP A 198 -3.94 -4.27 -25.36
N PRO A 199 -4.53 -3.46 -24.46
CA PRO A 199 -4.31 -2.03 -24.42
C PRO A 199 -2.84 -1.71 -24.11
N PRO A 200 -2.29 -0.59 -24.66
CA PRO A 200 -0.96 -0.14 -24.31
C PRO A 200 -0.91 0.28 -22.82
N PRO A 201 0.28 0.41 -22.23
CA PRO A 201 0.42 1.00 -20.90
C PRO A 201 -0.29 2.35 -20.80
N PHE A 202 -0.78 2.70 -19.61
CA PHE A 202 -1.42 4.00 -19.38
C PHE A 202 -0.41 5.14 -19.57
N THR A 203 -0.73 6.14 -20.40
CA THR A 203 0.24 7.17 -20.81
C THR A 203 -0.11 8.59 -20.40
N ASN A 204 -1.32 8.83 -19.89
CA ASN A 204 -1.81 10.19 -19.59
C ASN A 204 -1.73 10.55 -18.09
N ALA A 205 -0.84 9.89 -17.33
CA ALA A 205 -0.66 10.22 -15.92
C ALA A 205 0.04 11.56 -15.73
N ALA A 206 -0.47 12.37 -14.81
CA ALA A 206 0.25 13.54 -14.32
C ALA A 206 1.46 13.09 -13.47
N PRO A 207 2.60 13.82 -13.53
CA PRO A 207 3.74 13.54 -12.67
C PRO A 207 3.36 13.61 -11.20
N VAL A 208 3.81 12.62 -10.42
CA VAL A 208 3.54 12.57 -8.98
C VAL A 208 4.68 13.23 -8.22
N GLU A 209 4.35 14.28 -7.45
CA GLU A 209 5.32 14.93 -6.58
C GLU A 209 5.89 13.96 -5.56
N GLN A 210 7.22 13.82 -5.55
CA GLN A 210 7.96 12.98 -4.62
C GLN A 210 8.10 13.67 -3.26
N THR A 211 7.12 13.47 -2.37
CA THR A 211 7.19 14.01 -1.01
C THR A 211 7.97 13.07 -0.08
N PRO A 212 8.57 13.58 1.02
CA PRO A 212 9.25 12.73 2.01
C PRO A 212 8.34 11.60 2.54
N PHE A 213 7.06 11.86 2.66
CA PHE A 213 6.09 10.85 3.11
C PHE A 213 5.89 9.74 2.07
N LEU A 214 5.80 10.07 0.78
CA LEU A 214 5.71 9.07 -0.29
C LEU A 214 6.99 8.23 -0.37
N GLN A 215 8.15 8.86 -0.20
CA GLN A 215 9.43 8.16 -0.13
C GLN A 215 9.50 7.19 1.06
N ALA A 216 9.03 7.61 2.23
CA ALA A 216 8.95 6.73 3.40
C ALA A 216 8.03 5.52 3.14
N LEU A 217 6.91 5.70 2.44
CA LEU A 217 6.03 4.60 2.04
C LEU A 217 6.69 3.63 1.06
N HIS A 218 7.47 4.13 0.09
CA HIS A 218 8.25 3.28 -0.82
C HIS A 218 9.25 2.41 -0.04
N ILE A 219 9.98 2.99 0.92
CA ILE A 219 10.91 2.27 1.76
C ILE A 219 10.19 1.19 2.58
N ASP A 220 9.07 1.52 3.23
CA ASP A 220 8.30 0.54 4.00
C ASP A 220 7.75 -0.59 3.11
N ALA A 221 7.33 -0.26 1.90
CA ALA A 221 6.87 -1.25 0.93
C ALA A 221 7.98 -2.20 0.48
N GLU A 222 9.21 -1.70 0.29
CA GLU A 222 10.39 -2.49 -0.02
C GLU A 222 10.83 -3.36 1.17
N ASP A 223 10.85 -2.80 2.37
CA ASP A 223 11.24 -3.50 3.60
C ASP A 223 10.32 -4.68 3.92
N ARG A 224 9.03 -4.54 3.68
CA ARG A 224 8.05 -5.62 3.85
C ARG A 224 8.24 -6.79 2.88
N ARG A 225 8.95 -6.57 1.77
CA ARG A 225 9.28 -7.61 0.76
C ARG A 225 10.59 -8.32 1.05
N ALA A 226 11.50 -7.64 1.74
CA ALA A 226 12.79 -8.22 2.09
C ALA A 226 12.59 -9.43 3.02
N PRO A 227 13.24 -10.57 2.76
CA PRO A 227 13.21 -11.69 3.68
C PRO A 227 13.72 -11.19 5.04
N ARG A 228 12.88 -11.31 6.06
CA ARG A 228 13.25 -10.91 7.44
C ARG A 228 14.39 -11.79 7.92
N ARG A 229 15.61 -11.28 7.89
CA ARG A 229 16.71 -11.83 8.67
C ARG A 229 16.47 -11.43 10.12
N VAL A 230 16.16 -12.41 10.95
CA VAL A 230 16.06 -12.20 12.40
C VAL A 230 17.48 -12.11 12.93
N LEU A 231 17.93 -10.89 13.25
CA LEU A 231 19.15 -10.68 14.03
C LEU A 231 18.85 -11.04 15.50
N ARG A 232 19.63 -11.94 16.05
CA ARG A 232 19.64 -12.14 17.50
C ARG A 232 20.34 -10.98 18.17
N ASP A 233 19.88 -10.59 19.35
CA ASP A 233 20.52 -9.53 20.13
C ASP A 233 21.98 -9.91 20.43
N GLY A 234 22.90 -8.94 20.24
CA GLY A 234 24.34 -9.18 20.37
C GLY A 234 25.01 -9.82 19.15
N ALA A 235 24.32 -10.02 18.02
CA ALA A 235 24.96 -10.43 16.78
C ALA A 235 26.08 -9.44 16.39
N ALA A 236 27.25 -9.96 16.02
CA ALA A 236 28.43 -9.17 15.70
C ALA A 236 29.00 -8.31 16.85
N GLY A 237 28.63 -8.58 18.12
CA GLY A 237 29.14 -7.83 19.27
C GLY A 237 28.59 -6.39 19.38
N VAL A 238 27.58 -6.03 18.57
CA VAL A 238 26.95 -4.71 18.59
C VAL A 238 25.51 -4.84 19.12
N PRO A 239 25.10 -4.03 20.11
CA PRO A 239 23.74 -4.04 20.62
C PRO A 239 22.71 -3.77 19.52
N LEU A 240 21.56 -4.47 19.56
CA LEU A 240 20.52 -4.33 18.52
C LEU A 240 19.99 -2.90 18.36
N TRP A 241 19.90 -2.14 19.46
CA TRP A 241 19.47 -0.74 19.38
C TRP A 241 20.47 0.15 18.61
N ALA A 242 21.78 -0.11 18.69
CA ALA A 242 22.78 0.61 17.94
C ALA A 242 22.72 0.27 16.45
N LEU A 243 22.51 -1.01 16.12
CA LEU A 243 22.29 -1.44 14.73
C LEU A 243 21.03 -0.82 14.14
N ARG A 244 19.93 -0.74 14.90
CA ARG A 244 18.69 -0.08 14.46
C ARG A 244 18.89 1.41 14.21
N LYS A 245 19.61 2.10 15.10
CA LYS A 245 19.96 3.51 14.95
C LYS A 245 20.77 3.73 13.68
N GLU A 246 21.81 2.91 13.46
CA GLU A 246 22.63 2.99 12.27
C GLU A 246 21.83 2.70 10.99
N ALA A 247 21.01 1.68 10.99
CA ALA A 247 20.13 1.37 9.86
C ALA A 247 19.19 2.55 9.50
N LEU A 248 18.57 3.18 10.53
CA LEU A 248 17.75 4.38 10.34
C LEU A 248 18.57 5.53 9.74
N THR A 249 19.78 5.78 10.27
CA THR A 249 20.67 6.82 9.78
C THR A 249 21.01 6.61 8.31
N GLN A 250 21.34 5.38 7.90
CA GLN A 250 21.62 5.05 6.49
C GLN A 250 20.41 5.23 5.57
N ILE A 251 19.19 4.86 6.03
CA ILE A 251 17.95 5.08 5.28
C ILE A 251 17.73 6.59 5.04
N LEU A 252 17.84 7.40 6.09
CA LEU A 252 17.68 8.86 5.99
C LEU A 252 18.74 9.49 5.10
N ALA A 253 20.00 9.04 5.22
CA ALA A 253 21.11 9.51 4.40
C ALA A 253 20.91 9.20 2.91
N ARG A 254 20.41 8.01 2.58
CA ARG A 254 20.09 7.63 1.19
C ARG A 254 19.06 8.57 0.57
N ASN A 255 18.01 8.89 1.32
CA ASN A 255 16.95 9.77 0.86
C ASN A 255 17.44 11.21 0.69
N ALA A 256 18.17 11.73 1.68
CA ALA A 256 18.74 13.08 1.62
C ALA A 256 19.74 13.19 0.45
N ALA A 257 20.61 12.21 0.26
CA ALA A 257 21.54 12.18 -0.86
C ALA A 257 20.85 12.20 -2.22
N ALA A 258 19.76 11.43 -2.37
CA ALA A 258 18.96 11.43 -3.59
C ALA A 258 18.32 12.80 -3.87
N GLN A 259 17.79 13.48 -2.85
CA GLN A 259 17.20 14.81 -2.98
C GLN A 259 18.22 15.88 -3.35
N LEU A 260 19.45 15.76 -2.84
CA LEU A 260 20.54 16.71 -3.09
C LEU A 260 21.35 16.36 -4.34
N GLY A 261 21.02 15.30 -5.07
CA GLY A 261 21.78 14.84 -6.23
C GLY A 261 23.17 14.29 -5.87
N ILE A 262 23.39 13.86 -4.62
CA ILE A 262 24.65 13.34 -4.15
C ILE A 262 24.80 11.88 -4.58
N GLY A 263 25.54 11.65 -5.67
CA GLY A 263 25.89 10.33 -6.18
C GLY A 263 27.11 9.74 -5.52
N VAL A 264 27.38 8.47 -5.82
CA VAL A 264 28.62 7.74 -5.44
C VAL A 264 29.32 7.33 -6.73
N SER A 265 30.53 7.80 -6.95
CA SER A 265 31.36 7.41 -8.09
C SER A 265 31.91 5.99 -7.92
N ASP A 266 32.37 5.40 -9.02
CA ASP A 266 33.03 4.08 -8.97
C ASP A 266 34.36 4.11 -8.20
N GLU A 267 35.06 5.22 -8.21
CA GLU A 267 36.29 5.42 -7.44
C GLU A 267 36.00 5.46 -5.93
N GLU A 268 35.00 6.22 -5.52
CA GLU A 268 34.56 6.28 -4.12
C GLU A 268 34.08 4.90 -3.62
N LEU A 269 33.34 4.16 -4.47
CA LEU A 269 32.89 2.81 -4.15
C LEU A 269 34.09 1.84 -4.01
N ALA A 270 35.05 1.92 -4.91
CA ALA A 270 36.27 1.11 -4.84
C ALA A 270 37.09 1.40 -3.56
N GLY A 271 37.20 2.67 -3.16
CA GLY A 271 37.80 3.07 -1.89
C GLY A 271 37.09 2.49 -0.68
N ALA A 272 35.74 2.58 -0.65
CA ALA A 272 34.96 2.00 0.41
C ALA A 272 35.09 0.46 0.47
N ARG A 273 35.16 -0.21 -0.67
CA ARG A 273 35.39 -1.66 -0.75
C ARG A 273 36.77 -2.05 -0.22
N GLN A 274 37.77 -1.23 -0.50
CA GLN A 274 39.13 -1.42 0.06
C GLN A 274 39.11 -1.32 1.60
N GLN A 275 38.51 -0.27 2.14
CA GLN A 275 38.34 -0.12 3.60
C GLN A 275 37.58 -1.28 4.23
N PHE A 276 36.52 -1.74 3.58
CA PHE A 276 35.79 -2.94 4.02
C PHE A 276 36.72 -4.15 4.08
N ARG A 277 37.48 -4.41 3.03
CA ARG A 277 38.43 -5.55 2.99
C ARG A 277 39.46 -5.50 4.11
N GLU A 278 40.02 -4.34 4.37
CA GLU A 278 40.96 -4.11 5.48
C GLU A 278 40.29 -4.41 6.84
N GLY A 279 39.08 -3.87 7.07
CA GLY A 279 38.35 -4.07 8.30
C GLY A 279 37.92 -5.51 8.51
N ALA A 280 37.50 -6.19 7.44
CA ALA A 280 37.07 -7.59 7.45
C ALA A 280 38.27 -8.58 7.44
N LYS A 281 39.51 -8.08 7.29
CA LYS A 281 40.74 -8.88 7.12
C LYS A 281 40.64 -9.87 5.95
N VAL A 282 40.17 -9.39 4.81
CA VAL A 282 39.95 -10.12 3.58
C VAL A 282 40.92 -9.58 2.53
N ALA A 283 41.87 -10.40 2.07
CA ALA A 283 42.95 -9.96 1.20
C ALA A 283 42.70 -10.25 -0.29
N SER A 284 41.79 -11.17 -0.62
CA SER A 284 41.52 -11.57 -2.00
C SER A 284 39.98 -11.58 -2.32
N ALA A 285 39.65 -11.67 -3.60
CA ALA A 285 38.28 -11.78 -4.06
C ALA A 285 37.64 -13.13 -3.62
N GLU A 286 38.43 -14.19 -3.56
CA GLU A 286 37.99 -15.49 -3.11
C GLU A 286 37.65 -15.47 -1.61
N GLU A 287 38.45 -14.80 -0.80
CA GLU A 287 38.19 -14.60 0.62
C GLU A 287 36.99 -13.71 0.87
N GLU A 288 36.77 -12.68 0.03
CA GLU A 288 35.59 -11.84 0.07
C GLU A 288 34.33 -12.65 -0.24
N SER A 289 34.38 -13.50 -1.27
CA SER A 289 33.25 -14.40 -1.62
C SER A 289 32.95 -15.40 -0.49
N ALA A 290 33.99 -15.96 0.15
CA ALA A 290 33.82 -16.84 1.30
C ALA A 290 33.23 -16.12 2.52
N TRP A 291 33.66 -14.87 2.76
CA TRP A 291 33.09 -14.01 3.81
C TRP A 291 31.62 -13.74 3.55
N LEU A 292 31.26 -13.32 2.32
CA LEU A 292 29.88 -13.06 1.92
C LEU A 292 28.99 -14.29 2.11
N ALA A 293 29.47 -15.47 1.70
CA ALA A 293 28.72 -16.72 1.87
C ALA A 293 28.49 -17.05 3.35
N ARG A 294 29.50 -16.87 4.21
CA ARG A 294 29.39 -17.08 5.65
C ARG A 294 28.39 -16.14 6.30
N GLU A 295 28.43 -14.87 5.92
CA GLU A 295 27.48 -13.87 6.44
C GLU A 295 26.12 -13.93 5.72
N GLY A 296 25.95 -14.81 4.72
CA GLY A 296 24.75 -14.97 3.90
C GLY A 296 24.39 -13.68 3.16
N MET A 297 25.39 -12.93 2.70
CA MET A 297 25.25 -11.73 1.88
C MET A 297 25.57 -12.02 0.42
N THR A 298 25.02 -11.22 -0.47
CA THR A 298 25.41 -11.22 -1.89
C THR A 298 26.33 -10.04 -2.17
N GLU A 299 27.10 -10.12 -3.24
CA GLU A 299 27.94 -9.01 -3.70
C GLU A 299 27.12 -7.73 -3.92
N LYS A 300 25.97 -7.86 -4.56
CA LYS A 300 25.01 -6.74 -4.76
C LYS A 300 24.58 -6.10 -3.45
N THR A 301 24.36 -6.91 -2.40
CA THR A 301 23.98 -6.41 -1.08
C THR A 301 25.13 -5.66 -0.42
N LEU A 302 26.36 -6.20 -0.50
CA LEU A 302 27.54 -5.52 0.01
C LEU A 302 27.74 -4.16 -0.70
N GLU A 303 27.71 -4.15 -2.03
CA GLU A 303 27.86 -2.92 -2.81
C GLU A 303 26.83 -1.87 -2.42
N ALA A 304 25.54 -2.25 -2.28
CA ALA A 304 24.51 -1.33 -1.85
C ALA A 304 24.82 -0.72 -0.47
N ARG A 305 25.31 -1.51 0.48
CA ARG A 305 25.70 -1.02 1.81
C ARG A 305 26.91 -0.11 1.77
N LEU A 306 27.91 -0.41 0.97
CA LEU A 306 29.08 0.45 0.79
C LEU A 306 28.68 1.81 0.16
N ARG A 307 27.79 1.81 -0.82
CA ARG A 307 27.21 3.05 -1.38
C ARG A 307 26.48 3.88 -0.33
N ASP A 308 25.73 3.24 0.59
CA ASP A 308 25.04 3.95 1.66
C ASP A 308 26.02 4.57 2.67
N ILE A 309 27.12 3.88 2.99
CA ILE A 309 28.20 4.42 3.85
C ILE A 309 28.84 5.65 3.20
N VAL A 310 29.19 5.58 1.91
CA VAL A 310 29.78 6.72 1.19
C VAL A 310 28.80 7.90 1.12
N ARG A 311 27.51 7.64 0.87
CA ARG A 311 26.49 8.71 0.89
C ARG A 311 26.40 9.40 2.23
N LEU A 312 26.43 8.63 3.33
CA LEU A 312 26.42 9.20 4.68
C LEU A 312 27.63 10.10 4.92
N GLN A 313 28.83 9.65 4.57
CA GLN A 313 30.05 10.42 4.69
C GLN A 313 29.98 11.73 3.89
N LYS A 314 29.50 11.68 2.65
CA LYS A 314 29.31 12.88 1.80
C LYS A 314 28.27 13.85 2.38
N LEU A 315 27.23 13.34 3.00
CA LEU A 315 26.25 14.17 3.69
C LEU A 315 26.81 14.79 4.96
N GLU A 316 27.57 14.06 5.76
CA GLU A 316 28.26 14.59 6.94
C GLU A 316 29.21 15.72 6.55
N GLU A 317 29.97 15.56 5.47
CA GLU A 317 30.84 16.63 4.92
C GLU A 317 30.02 17.82 4.43
N HIS A 318 28.92 17.58 3.69
CA HIS A 318 28.03 18.62 3.18
C HIS A 318 27.38 19.45 4.29
N PHE A 319 27.03 18.81 5.41
CA PHE A 319 26.38 19.44 6.55
C PHE A 319 27.34 19.66 7.75
N ARG A 320 28.64 19.45 7.59
CA ARG A 320 29.66 19.44 8.68
C ARG A 320 29.40 20.57 9.68
N ARG A 321 29.35 21.82 9.21
CA ARG A 321 29.18 22.98 10.08
C ARG A 321 27.90 22.90 10.93
N ARG A 322 26.82 22.39 10.38
CA ARG A 322 25.55 22.27 11.10
C ARG A 322 25.57 21.11 12.10
N VAL A 323 26.17 20.00 11.71
CA VAL A 323 26.38 18.85 12.61
C VAL A 323 27.23 19.26 13.82
N ASP A 324 28.33 19.97 13.60
CA ASP A 324 29.22 20.44 14.67
C ASP A 324 28.50 21.39 15.65
N LEU A 325 27.56 22.20 15.18
CA LEU A 325 26.75 23.08 16.04
C LEU A 325 25.75 22.33 16.95
N GLU A 326 25.24 21.18 16.50
CA GLU A 326 24.29 20.37 17.25
C GLU A 326 24.95 19.41 18.28
N LEU A 327 26.23 19.07 18.06
CA LEU A 327 26.95 18.08 18.87
C LEU A 327 27.00 18.39 20.37
N PRO A 328 27.25 19.65 20.83
CA PRO A 328 27.31 19.94 22.26
C PRO A 328 25.99 19.70 22.99
N ASP A 329 24.88 20.16 22.40
CA ASP A 329 23.55 20.02 23.01
C ASP A 329 23.11 18.56 22.99
N LEU A 330 23.35 17.84 21.87
CA LEU A 330 23.07 16.43 21.76
C LEU A 330 23.87 15.61 22.78
N ALA A 331 25.16 15.91 22.96
CA ALA A 331 26.01 15.24 23.96
C ALA A 331 25.48 15.46 25.39
N ALA A 332 25.08 16.69 25.72
CA ALA A 332 24.52 17.02 27.02
C ALA A 332 23.24 16.24 27.31
N VAL A 333 22.33 16.15 26.33
CA VAL A 333 21.07 15.40 26.46
C VAL A 333 21.35 13.89 26.54
N LEU A 334 22.12 13.32 25.61
CA LEU A 334 22.37 11.88 25.57
C LEU A 334 23.11 11.35 26.80
N SER A 335 24.01 12.15 27.42
CA SER A 335 24.68 11.76 28.66
C SER A 335 23.70 11.49 29.81
N THR A 336 22.53 12.11 29.79
CA THR A 336 21.48 11.90 30.81
C THR A 336 20.64 10.65 30.55
N PHE A 337 20.59 10.14 29.29
CA PHE A 337 19.79 8.97 28.91
C PHE A 337 20.58 7.67 28.83
N ILE A 338 21.90 7.73 28.61
CA ILE A 338 22.75 6.55 28.38
C ILE A 338 23.34 5.99 29.71
N VAL A 339 23.26 6.74 30.80
CA VAL A 339 23.81 6.35 32.12
C VAL A 339 22.79 5.62 32.99
N ARG A 340 21.74 5.02 32.39
CA ARG A 340 20.81 4.15 33.12
C ARG A 340 20.75 2.75 32.56
#